data_2e282fde3a3408e6a745eac89bed196c
#
_entry.id   2e282fde3a3408e6a745eac89bed196c
#
_cell.length_a   1.000
_cell.length_b   1.000
_cell.length_c   1.000
_cell.angle_alpha   90.00
_cell.angle_beta   90.00
_cell.angle_gamma   90.00
#
_symmetry.space_group_name_H-M   'P 1'
#
loop_
_entity.id
_entity.type
_entity.pdbx_description
1 polymer ?
#
loop_
_entity_poly.entity_id
_entity_poly.type
_entity_poly.pdbx_seq_one_letter_code
_entity_poly.pdbx_strand_id
1 'polypeptide(L)' 'MHEASERYRLKAHACERFSREASDQATKVAWAEIAIEWHALSNRVAQEAEIRANH' A
#
# COMPACT_ATOMS: atom_id res chain seq x y z
N MET A 1 -13.60 1.59 11.43
CA MET A 1 -12.40 1.87 11.60
C MET A 1 -11.35 1.03 10.92
N HIS A 2 -10.74 1.63 9.95
CA HIS A 2 -9.79 0.94 9.08
C HIS A 2 -8.38 1.49 9.29
N GLU A 3 -7.98 1.64 10.57
CA GLU A 3 -6.68 2.22 10.89
C GLU A 3 -5.53 1.48 10.25
N ALA A 4 -5.56 0.14 10.31
CA ALA A 4 -4.47 -0.65 9.75
C ALA A 4 -4.42 -0.48 8.23
N SER A 5 -5.58 -0.51 7.56
CA SER A 5 -5.60 -0.36 6.11
C SER A 5 -5.16 1.05 5.71
N GLU A 6 -5.50 2.06 6.49
CA GLU A 6 -5.04 3.42 6.22
C GLU A 6 -3.54 3.56 6.38
N ARG A 7 -2.96 2.93 7.40
CA ARG A 7 -1.51 2.96 7.58
C ARG A 7 -0.80 2.29 6.42
N TYR A 8 -1.34 1.17 5.95
CA TYR A 8 -0.74 0.48 4.81
C TYR A 8 -0.85 1.33 3.55
N ARG A 9 -1.97 2.03 3.38
CA ARG A 9 -2.15 2.92 2.24
C ARG A 9 -1.14 4.07 2.27
N LEU A 10 -0.89 4.63 3.46
CA LEU A 10 0.11 5.68 3.61
C LEU A 10 1.51 5.18 3.27
N LYS A 11 1.83 3.93 3.65
CA LYS A 11 3.11 3.34 3.28
C LYS A 11 3.21 3.15 1.76
N ALA A 12 2.10 2.78 1.12
CA ALA A 12 2.07 2.66 -0.34
C ALA A 12 2.35 4.01 -1.00
N HIS A 13 1.73 5.07 -0.51
CA HIS A 13 1.96 6.41 -1.06
C HIS A 13 3.40 6.86 -0.85
N ALA A 14 3.99 6.55 0.30
CA ALA A 14 5.40 6.86 0.54
C ALA A 14 6.29 6.13 -0.45
N CYS A 15 6.00 4.86 -0.73
CA CYS A 15 6.77 4.09 -1.69
C CYS A 15 6.62 4.66 -3.11
N GLU A 16 5.43 5.12 -3.46
CA GLU A 16 5.20 5.76 -4.76
C GLU A 16 6.04 7.03 -4.89
N ARG A 17 6.13 7.80 -3.82
CA ARG A 17 6.96 9.00 -3.83
C ARG A 17 8.42 8.64 -3.99
N PHE A 18 8.90 7.63 -3.26
CA PHE A 18 10.30 7.18 -3.39
C PHE A 18 10.57 6.69 -4.81
N SER A 19 9.59 6.04 -5.44
CA SER A 19 9.73 5.61 -6.82
C SER A 19 9.95 6.82 -7.73
N ARG A 20 9.13 7.86 -7.57
CA ARG A 20 9.26 9.07 -8.40
C ARG A 20 10.57 9.78 -8.19
N GLU A 21 11.08 9.77 -6.96
CA GLU A 21 12.30 10.49 -6.60
C GLU A 21 13.57 9.72 -6.90
N ALA A 22 13.46 8.42 -7.16
CA ALA A 22 14.63 7.60 -7.46
C ALA A 22 15.29 8.05 -8.77
N SER A 23 16.59 7.96 -8.83
CA SER A 23 17.33 8.47 -9.97
C SER A 23 17.51 7.45 -11.08
N ASP A 24 17.38 6.15 -10.80
CA ASP A 24 17.54 5.12 -11.81
C ASP A 24 16.28 4.27 -11.95
N GLN A 25 16.13 3.68 -13.13
CA GLN A 25 14.90 2.96 -13.47
C GLN A 25 14.69 1.72 -12.59
N ALA A 26 15.74 0.98 -12.30
CA ALA A 26 15.63 -0.22 -11.49
C ALA A 26 15.09 0.10 -10.10
N THR A 27 15.57 1.17 -9.49
CA THR A 27 15.11 1.59 -8.16
C THR A 27 13.68 2.10 -8.23
N LYS A 28 13.31 2.84 -9.29
CA LYS A 28 11.93 3.29 -9.48
C LYS A 28 10.97 2.10 -9.53
N VAL A 29 11.32 1.08 -10.29
CA VAL A 29 10.49 -0.11 -10.44
C VAL A 29 10.38 -0.86 -9.11
N ALA A 30 11.49 -0.99 -8.39
CA ALA A 30 11.49 -1.68 -7.10
C ALA A 30 10.53 -1.02 -6.12
N TRP A 31 10.59 0.30 -6.00
CA TRP A 31 9.69 1.02 -5.10
C TRP A 31 8.23 0.91 -5.55
N ALA A 32 8.00 0.96 -6.86
CA ALA A 32 6.64 0.84 -7.39
C ALA A 32 6.03 -0.53 -7.08
N GLU A 33 6.83 -1.58 -7.16
CA GLU A 33 6.38 -2.93 -6.82
C GLU A 33 6.02 -3.05 -5.34
N ILE A 34 6.82 -2.45 -4.48
CA ILE A 34 6.53 -2.44 -3.05
C ILE A 34 5.23 -1.68 -2.78
N ALA A 35 5.01 -0.57 -3.48
CA ALA A 35 3.78 0.20 -3.32
C ALA A 35 2.56 -0.64 -3.68
N ILE A 36 2.64 -1.42 -4.76
CA ILE A 36 1.56 -2.30 -5.17
C ILE A 36 1.24 -3.31 -4.07
N GLU A 37 2.27 -3.88 -3.45
CA GLU A 37 2.09 -4.84 -2.36
C GLU A 37 1.41 -4.20 -1.16
N TRP A 38 1.78 -2.97 -0.81
CA TRP A 38 1.13 -2.27 0.29
C TRP A 38 -0.34 -1.96 -0.02
N HIS A 39 -0.64 -1.57 -1.26
CA HIS A 39 -2.03 -1.32 -1.67
C HIS A 39 -2.85 -2.61 -1.59
N ALA A 40 -2.30 -3.71 -2.05
CA ALA A 40 -2.99 -5.00 -2.00
C ALA A 40 -3.28 -5.40 -0.56
N LEU A 41 -2.31 -5.22 0.33
CA LEU A 41 -2.48 -5.53 1.74
C LEU A 41 -3.53 -4.64 2.38
N SER A 42 -3.51 -3.35 2.05
CA SER A 42 -4.51 -2.40 2.55
C SER A 42 -5.92 -2.85 2.16
N ASN A 43 -6.09 -3.22 0.90
CA ASN A 43 -7.40 -3.67 0.41
C ASN A 43 -7.85 -4.95 1.09
N ARG A 44 -6.94 -5.88 1.30
CA ARG A 44 -7.26 -7.14 1.97
C ARG A 44 -7.73 -6.90 3.41
N VAL A 45 -7.00 -6.06 4.13
CA VAL A 45 -7.35 -5.76 5.53
C VAL A 45 -8.72 -5.06 5.60
N ALA A 46 -8.98 -4.13 4.68
CA ALA A 46 -10.27 -3.45 4.63
C ALA A 46 -11.42 -4.42 4.35
N GLN A 47 -11.20 -5.35 3.41
CA GLN A 47 -12.21 -6.36 3.09
C GLN A 47 -12.49 -7.28 4.26
N GLU A 48 -11.44 -7.71 4.95
CA GLU A 48 -11.61 -8.56 6.13
C GLU A 48 -12.38 -7.86 7.23
N ALA A 49 -12.13 -6.58 7.44
CA ALA A 49 -12.87 -5.80 8.43
C ALA A 49 -14.36 -5.72 8.06
N GLU A 50 -14.67 -5.51 6.78
CA GLU A 50 -16.06 -5.45 6.32
C GLU A 50 -16.77 -6.80 6.52
N ILE A 51 -16.10 -7.89 6.20
CA ILE A 51 -16.66 -9.22 6.36
C ILE A 51 -17.00 -9.47 7.83
N ARG A 52 -16.10 -9.11 8.73
CA ARG A 52 -16.35 -9.27 10.16
C ARG A 52 -17.51 -8.41 10.63
N ALA A 53 -17.60 -7.19 10.12
CA ALA A 53 -18.66 -6.28 10.52
C ALA A 53 -20.03 -6.75 10.08
N ASN A 54 -20.08 -7.56 9.01
CA ASN A 54 -21.34 -8.03 8.46
C ASN A 54 -21.83 -9.34 9.09
N HIS A 55 -21.15 -9.85 10.08
CA HIS A 55 -21.60 -11.00 10.84
C HIS A 55 -22.39 -10.57 12.08
#